data_7b76a9c6857b9766dc5a52645c510437
#
_entry.id   7b76a9c6857b9766dc5a52645c510437
#
_cell.length_a   1.000
_cell.length_b   1.000
_cell.length_c   1.000
_cell.angle_alpha   90.00
_cell.angle_beta   90.00
_cell.angle_gamma   90.00
#
_symmetry.space_group_name_H-M   'P 1'
#
loop_
_entity.id
_entity.type
_entity.pdbx_description
1 polymer ?
#
loop_
_entity_poly.entity_id
_entity_poly.type
_entity_poly.pdbx_seq_one_letter_code
_entity_poly.pdbx_strand_id
1 'polypeptide(L)'
;LHLFCMIAEKAYEGSNHWLMFLFDCRASISKLPETIDEGRFSFFSRESIETIPIPETDREGLWAIYDKHRNGFVSARANCAPDQPLKIIIEQAVDGA
;
A
#
# COMPACT_ATOMS: atom_id res chain seq x y z
N LEU A 1 -12.80 -5.51 8.08
CA LEU A 1 -11.54 -4.85 7.69
C LEU A 1 -10.49 -5.00 8.79
N HIS A 2 -9.24 -5.17 8.40
CA HIS A 2 -8.11 -5.23 9.31
C HIS A 2 -7.08 -4.17 8.90
N LEU A 3 -6.78 -3.25 9.81
CA LEU A 3 -5.73 -2.26 9.59
C LEU A 3 -4.36 -2.95 9.74
N PHE A 4 -3.61 -3.08 8.65
CA PHE A 4 -2.31 -3.76 8.69
C PHE A 4 -1.13 -2.80 8.55
N CYS A 5 -1.35 -1.57 8.10
CA CYS A 5 -0.23 -0.64 7.89
C CYS A 5 -0.67 0.81 8.05
N MET A 6 0.21 1.58 8.69
CA MET A 6 0.16 3.04 8.66
C MET A 6 1.49 3.51 8.10
N ILE A 7 1.46 4.28 7.03
CA ILE A 7 2.67 4.76 6.37
C ILE A 7 2.62 6.26 6.13
N ALA A 8 3.69 6.94 6.54
CA ALA A 8 3.90 8.35 6.25
C ALA A 8 4.79 8.46 5.01
N GLU A 9 4.28 9.10 3.96
CA GLU A 9 5.01 9.32 2.72
C GLU A 9 5.44 10.77 2.62
N LYS A 10 6.76 10.98 2.56
CA LYS A 10 7.36 12.30 2.41
C LYS A 10 7.63 12.61 0.95
N ALA A 11 7.30 13.84 0.54
CA ALA A 11 7.57 14.35 -0.80
C ALA A 11 6.90 13.53 -1.92
N TYR A 12 5.75 12.92 -1.64
CA TYR A 12 4.95 12.26 -2.66
C TYR A 12 4.46 13.32 -3.67
N GLU A 13 4.58 13.02 -4.95
CA GLU A 13 4.27 13.95 -6.04
C GLU A 13 5.01 15.30 -5.90
N GLY A 14 6.25 15.26 -5.42
CA GLY A 14 7.15 16.39 -5.36
C GLY A 14 7.19 17.08 -4.00
N SER A 15 6.08 17.62 -3.51
CA SER A 15 6.09 18.43 -2.29
C SER A 15 5.07 18.02 -1.23
N ASN A 16 4.15 17.12 -1.58
CA ASN A 16 3.10 16.72 -0.65
C ASN A 16 3.59 15.66 0.33
N HIS A 17 3.02 15.70 1.53
CA HIS A 17 3.25 14.69 2.55
C HIS A 17 1.92 14.01 2.85
N TRP A 18 1.94 12.70 2.94
CA TRP A 18 0.74 11.88 3.12
C TRP A 18 0.90 10.97 4.32
N LEU A 19 -0.19 10.77 5.03
CA LEU A 19 -0.30 9.73 6.03
C LEU A 19 -1.43 8.81 5.59
N MET A 20 -1.10 7.54 5.34
CA MET A 20 -2.06 6.57 4.84
C MET A 20 -2.29 5.46 5.83
N PHE A 21 -3.55 5.03 5.91
CA PHE A 21 -3.96 3.86 6.69
C PHE A 21 -4.43 2.79 5.71
N LEU A 22 -3.79 1.63 5.75
CA LEU A 22 -4.06 0.56 4.80
C LEU A 22 -4.80 -0.57 5.48
N PHE A 23 -5.92 -0.95 4.90
CA PHE A 23 -6.80 -2.00 5.42
C PHE A 23 -6.80 -3.19 4.48
N ASP A 24 -6.77 -4.38 5.06
CA ASP A 24 -7.02 -5.62 4.33
C ASP A 24 -8.50 -5.97 4.48
N CYS A 25 -9.18 -6.14 3.35
CA CYS A 25 -10.57 -6.57 3.33
C CYS A 25 -10.60 -8.09 3.40
N ARG A 26 -11.07 -8.62 4.52
CA ARG A 26 -11.08 -10.06 4.77
C ARG A 26 -12.22 -10.79 4.07
N ALA A 27 -13.28 -10.06 3.69
CA ALA A 27 -14.40 -10.65 2.97
C ALA A 27 -14.08 -10.78 1.49
N SER A 28 -14.47 -11.90 0.89
CA SER A 28 -14.34 -12.10 -0.55
C SER A 28 -15.52 -11.48 -1.27
N ILE A 29 -15.28 -10.93 -2.47
CA ILE A 29 -16.34 -10.46 -3.35
C ILE A 29 -16.21 -11.16 -4.69
N SER A 30 -17.34 -11.40 -5.34
CA SER A 30 -17.39 -12.02 -6.66
C SER A 30 -17.80 -11.02 -7.76
N LYS A 31 -18.23 -9.83 -7.38
CA LYS A 31 -18.67 -8.78 -8.29
C LYS A 31 -17.96 -7.48 -7.94
N LEU A 32 -17.46 -6.78 -8.96
CA LEU A 32 -16.80 -5.51 -8.78
C LEU A 32 -17.79 -4.43 -8.32
N PRO A 33 -17.36 -3.53 -7.42
CA PRO A 33 -18.13 -2.32 -7.12
C PRO A 33 -18.29 -1.44 -8.36
N GLU A 34 -19.29 -0.57 -8.33
CA GLU A 34 -19.49 0.40 -9.40
C GLU A 34 -18.32 1.38 -9.49
N THR A 35 -18.07 1.90 -10.69
CA THR A 35 -17.08 2.95 -10.92
C THR A 35 -17.40 4.19 -10.10
N ILE A 36 -16.40 4.76 -9.47
CA ILE A 36 -16.49 6.01 -8.70
C ILE A 36 -15.65 7.11 -9.36
N ASP A 37 -15.79 8.34 -8.91
CA ASP A 37 -15.04 9.48 -9.47
C ASP A 37 -13.53 9.31 -9.38
N GLU A 38 -13.04 8.59 -8.37
CA GLU A 38 -11.61 8.35 -8.17
C GLU A 38 -11.04 7.27 -9.07
N GLY A 39 -11.88 6.47 -9.75
CA GLY A 39 -11.39 5.45 -10.65
C GLY A 39 -12.33 4.28 -10.83
N ARG A 40 -11.82 3.26 -11.48
CA ARG A 40 -12.53 2.02 -11.77
C ARG A 40 -11.91 0.87 -10.99
N PHE A 41 -12.72 -0.14 -10.70
CA PHE A 41 -12.26 -1.36 -10.04
C PHE A 41 -11.99 -2.45 -11.06
N SER A 42 -11.01 -3.29 -10.77
CA SER A 42 -10.71 -4.48 -11.57
C SER A 42 -10.15 -5.56 -10.67
N PHE A 43 -10.30 -6.81 -11.09
CA PHE A 43 -9.64 -7.92 -10.41
C PHE A 43 -8.26 -8.15 -11.01
N PHE A 44 -7.26 -8.29 -10.15
CA PHE A 44 -5.89 -8.62 -10.55
C PHE A 44 -5.38 -9.75 -9.65
N SER A 45 -4.63 -10.67 -10.25
CA SER A 45 -3.89 -11.65 -9.43
C SER A 45 -2.74 -10.96 -8.71
N ARG A 46 -2.30 -11.53 -7.58
CA ARG A 46 -1.15 -10.96 -6.86
C ARG A 46 0.09 -10.88 -7.75
N GLU A 47 0.29 -11.87 -8.61
CA GLU A 47 1.44 -11.91 -9.52
C GLU A 47 1.40 -10.77 -10.54
N SER A 48 0.23 -10.39 -11.04
CA SER A 48 0.09 -9.32 -12.03
C SER A 48 0.37 -7.93 -11.44
N ILE A 49 0.34 -7.77 -10.12
CA ILE A 49 0.66 -6.50 -9.46
C ILE A 49 2.06 -6.00 -9.84
N GLU A 50 2.99 -6.90 -10.11
CA GLU A 50 4.36 -6.54 -10.49
C GLU A 50 4.44 -5.85 -11.87
N THR A 51 3.42 -5.98 -12.70
CA THR A 51 3.44 -5.51 -14.08
C THR A 51 2.44 -4.40 -14.39
N ILE A 52 1.46 -4.15 -13.52
CA ILE A 52 0.48 -3.10 -13.75
C ILE A 52 1.06 -1.71 -13.41
N PRO A 53 0.53 -0.63 -14.02
CA PRO A 53 1.05 0.73 -13.79
C PRO A 53 0.53 1.31 -12.48
N ILE A 54 1.21 0.99 -11.40
CA ILE A 54 0.92 1.55 -10.06
C ILE A 54 2.15 2.28 -9.55
N PRO A 55 2.01 3.21 -8.57
CA PRO A 55 3.15 3.92 -8.01
C PRO A 55 4.24 2.99 -7.51
N GLU A 56 5.49 3.41 -7.63
CA GLU A 56 6.64 2.62 -7.17
C GLU A 56 6.54 2.26 -5.69
N THR A 57 6.07 3.20 -4.86
CA THR A 57 5.88 2.95 -3.42
C THR A 57 4.95 1.78 -3.19
N ASP A 58 3.85 1.70 -3.95
CA ASP A 58 2.89 0.60 -3.82
C ASP A 58 3.51 -0.71 -4.27
N ARG A 59 4.16 -0.72 -5.44
CA ARG A 59 4.75 -1.94 -6.01
C ARG A 59 5.91 -2.46 -5.18
N GLU A 60 6.86 -1.58 -4.85
CA GLU A 60 8.10 -1.99 -4.20
C GLU A 60 7.97 -2.13 -2.69
N GLY A 61 7.03 -1.44 -2.09
CA GLY A 61 6.90 -1.36 -0.63
C GLY A 61 5.63 -1.92 -0.06
N LEU A 62 4.47 -1.37 -0.42
CA LEU A 62 3.22 -1.68 0.26
C LEU A 62 2.79 -3.13 0.04
N TRP A 63 2.97 -3.67 -1.15
CA TRP A 63 2.62 -5.06 -1.44
C TRP A 63 3.54 -6.04 -0.72
N ALA A 64 4.82 -5.70 -0.56
CA ALA A 64 5.73 -6.52 0.24
C ALA A 64 5.33 -6.53 1.72
N ILE A 65 4.93 -5.37 2.25
CA ILE A 65 4.41 -5.27 3.61
C ILE A 65 3.12 -6.08 3.76
N TYR A 66 2.22 -5.98 2.80
CA TYR A 66 0.99 -6.75 2.80
C TYR A 66 1.27 -8.26 2.85
N ASP A 67 2.15 -8.74 1.98
CA ASP A 67 2.45 -10.18 1.91
C ASP A 67 3.01 -10.71 3.24
N LYS A 68 3.86 -9.93 3.90
CA LYS A 68 4.54 -10.36 5.11
C LYS A 68 3.75 -10.08 6.39
N HIS A 69 2.99 -9.00 6.43
CA HIS A 69 2.40 -8.48 7.68
C HIS A 69 0.89 -8.33 7.66
N ARG A 70 0.19 -8.93 6.69
CA ARG A 70 -1.26 -8.73 6.53
C ARG A 70 -2.08 -9.12 7.76
N ASN A 71 -1.57 -9.99 8.62
CA ASN A 71 -2.26 -10.43 9.83
C ASN A 71 -1.83 -9.65 11.08
N GLY A 72 -0.85 -8.79 10.95
CA GLY A 72 -0.33 -7.97 12.04
C GLY A 72 -0.54 -6.48 11.79
N PHE A 73 0.44 -5.68 12.20
CA PHE A 73 0.43 -4.24 11.99
C PHE A 73 1.84 -3.72 11.79
N VAL A 74 2.00 -2.80 10.84
CA VAL A 74 3.28 -2.14 10.56
C VAL A 74 3.09 -0.63 10.54
N SER A 75 3.98 0.09 11.22
CA SER A 75 4.13 1.53 11.06
C SER A 75 5.41 1.79 10.27
N ALA A 76 5.30 2.54 9.18
CA ALA A 76 6.41 2.74 8.25
C ALA A 76 6.50 4.20 7.79
N ARG A 77 7.66 4.54 7.23
CA ARG A 77 7.90 5.81 6.53
C ARG A 77 8.47 5.55 5.15
N ALA A 78 8.05 6.35 4.19
CA ALA A 78 8.61 6.32 2.84
C ALA A 78 9.09 7.71 2.44
N ASN A 79 10.25 7.78 1.80
CA ASN A 79 10.74 9.00 1.17
C ASN A 79 10.56 8.83 -0.34
N CYS A 80 9.65 9.64 -0.91
CA CYS A 80 9.29 9.58 -2.32
C CYS A 80 9.90 10.75 -3.11
N ALA A 81 10.93 11.43 -2.58
CA ALA A 81 11.56 12.56 -3.26
C ALA A 81 12.05 12.14 -4.65
N PRO A 82 11.75 12.93 -5.71
CA PRO A 82 12.03 12.52 -7.09
C PRO A 82 13.51 12.43 -7.44
N ASP A 83 14.37 13.11 -6.69
CA ASP A 83 15.81 13.15 -6.90
C ASP A 83 16.58 12.10 -6.10
N GLN A 84 15.87 11.22 -5.41
CA GLN A 84 16.46 10.20 -4.54
C GLN A 84 15.79 8.85 -4.79
N PRO A 85 16.52 7.73 -4.55
CA PRO A 85 15.91 6.43 -4.60
C PRO A 85 14.77 6.31 -3.57
N LEU A 86 13.72 5.58 -3.93
CA LEU A 86 12.66 5.27 -2.98
C LEU A 86 13.26 4.52 -1.78
N LYS A 87 12.94 4.99 -0.58
CA LYS A 87 13.39 4.36 0.64
C LYS A 87 12.21 4.18 1.58
N ILE A 88 11.98 2.95 2.02
CA ILE A 88 10.91 2.60 2.95
C ILE A 88 11.55 2.05 4.22
N ILE A 89 11.18 2.62 5.36
CA ILE A 89 11.69 2.21 6.66
C ILE A 89 10.51 1.71 7.49
N ILE A 90 10.59 0.47 7.96
CA ILE A 90 9.64 -0.06 8.92
C ILE A 90 10.09 0.37 10.30
N GLU A 91 9.28 1.20 10.95
CA GLU A 91 9.60 1.73 12.28
C GLU A 91 9.13 0.79 13.39
N GLN A 92 8.04 0.08 13.16
CA GLN A 92 7.47 -0.84 14.13
C GLN A 92 6.66 -1.91 13.40
N ALA A 93 6.77 -3.13 13.85
CA ALA A 93 5.97 -4.24 13.34
C ALA A 93 5.47 -5.07 14.51
N VAL A 94 4.18 -5.43 14.46
CA VAL A 94 3.52 -6.28 15.44
C VAL A 94 2.94 -7.48 14.71
N ASP A 95 3.37 -8.68 15.10
CA ASP A 95 2.89 -9.90 14.47
C ASP A 95 1.44 -10.18 14.86
N GLY A 96 0.67 -10.68 13.89
CA GLY A 96 -0.70 -11.12 14.14
C GLY A 96 -0.74 -12.47 14.83
N ALA A 97 -1.79 -12.67 15.60
CA ALA A 97 -2.05 -13.96 16.24
C ALA A 97 -2.63 -14.98 15.28
#